data_10b92ca6d808b8f7ab7f3d071530901c
#
_entry.id   10b92ca6d808b8f7ab7f3d071530901c
#
_cell.length_a   1.000
_cell.length_b   1.000
_cell.length_c   1.000
_cell.angle_alpha   90.00
_cell.angle_beta   90.00
_cell.angle_gamma   90.00
#
_symmetry.space_group_name_H-M   'P 1'
#
loop_
_entity.id
_entity.type
_entity.pdbx_description
1 polymer ?
#
loop_
_entity_poly.entity_id
_entity_poly.type
_entity_poly.pdbx_seq_one_letter_code
_entity_poly.pdbx_strand_id
1 'polypeptide(L)'
;MNVMVSGDTILGVFILSQIGIGFIGNTLLLVLLINTLLVQLPTKKPIDLIFIHLILGNVMTIVFSGIPEVMNAFGVRNFLDDIGCKAVLYIHRVTRGLSLCTTSFLSIVQAIIITPSNSRWAWLKPKISTYIFPAFCSFWIINMLIYIRVILTTAAPYNSTELDKFYSLTYCIGKDADDIQSGVFRGCMFLRDFLCMFLMIWTSVYMVKFLFTHRKTVQHVHRTSLSPRPSPETKATHTILALLSCFVFFYWSNSFLTIYVSYQHNVKGLENITIILFHCYLAICPLVLIKNHNKRFVLKCIRKSSQRTISLNTGCPHTLF
;
A
#
# COMPACT_ATOMS: atom_id res chain seq x y z
N MET A 1 -34.72 -27.51 6.45
CA MET A 1 -34.08 -26.67 7.49
C MET A 1 -33.38 -25.52 6.77
N ASN A 2 -34.12 -24.45 6.48
CA ASN A 2 -33.55 -23.26 5.85
C ASN A 2 -32.73 -22.53 6.90
N VAL A 3 -31.40 -22.67 6.80
CA VAL A 3 -30.47 -21.85 7.57
C VAL A 3 -30.63 -20.41 7.03
N MET A 4 -31.36 -19.58 7.73
CA MET A 4 -31.28 -18.12 7.52
C MET A 4 -29.85 -17.73 7.91
N VAL A 5 -29.00 -17.60 6.89
CA VAL A 5 -27.62 -17.12 7.07
C VAL A 5 -27.75 -15.67 7.58
N SER A 6 -27.33 -15.43 8.81
CA SER A 6 -27.36 -14.09 9.39
C SER A 6 -26.54 -13.13 8.53
N GLY A 7 -27.01 -11.90 8.37
CA GLY A 7 -26.25 -10.88 7.61
C GLY A 7 -24.80 -10.71 8.09
N ASP A 8 -24.56 -10.93 9.38
CA ASP A 8 -23.22 -10.90 9.99
C ASP A 8 -22.33 -12.04 9.49
N THR A 9 -22.91 -13.23 9.24
CA THR A 9 -22.15 -14.37 8.69
C THR A 9 -21.74 -14.10 7.23
N ILE A 10 -22.65 -13.52 6.42
CA ILE A 10 -22.33 -13.15 5.02
C ILE A 10 -21.20 -12.13 5.00
N LEU A 11 -21.30 -11.11 5.85
CA LEU A 11 -20.25 -10.10 6.00
C LEU A 11 -18.92 -10.71 6.43
N GLY A 12 -18.94 -11.61 7.43
CA GLY A 12 -17.74 -12.32 7.90
C GLY A 12 -17.06 -13.13 6.81
N VAL A 13 -17.83 -13.88 6.00
CA VAL A 13 -17.29 -14.64 4.84
C VAL A 13 -16.69 -13.69 3.79
N PHE A 14 -17.34 -12.55 3.53
CA PHE A 14 -16.84 -11.57 2.57
C PHE A 14 -15.52 -10.94 3.04
N ILE A 15 -15.44 -10.50 4.30
CA ILE A 15 -14.20 -9.97 4.91
C ILE A 15 -13.11 -11.03 4.89
N LEU A 16 -13.40 -12.28 5.27
CA LEU A 16 -12.45 -13.38 5.25
C LEU A 16 -11.89 -13.61 3.84
N SER A 17 -12.73 -13.54 2.81
CA SER A 17 -12.30 -13.70 1.42
C SER A 17 -11.34 -12.58 0.98
N GLN A 18 -11.62 -11.33 1.34
CA GLN A 18 -10.74 -10.19 1.04
C GLN A 18 -9.39 -10.31 1.76
N ILE A 19 -9.41 -10.68 3.04
CA ILE A 19 -8.21 -10.91 3.85
C ILE A 19 -7.38 -12.06 3.25
N GLY A 20 -8.02 -13.18 2.88
CA GLY A 20 -7.35 -14.32 2.24
C GLY A 20 -6.68 -13.95 0.92
N ILE A 21 -7.39 -13.26 0.03
CA ILE A 21 -6.85 -12.77 -1.25
C ILE A 21 -5.71 -11.78 -1.00
N GLY A 22 -5.89 -10.85 -0.08
CA GLY A 22 -4.87 -9.87 0.29
C GLY A 22 -3.62 -10.53 0.86
N PHE A 23 -3.77 -11.46 1.80
CA PHE A 23 -2.65 -12.15 2.43
C PHE A 23 -1.86 -12.99 1.42
N ILE A 24 -2.54 -13.86 0.67
CA ILE A 24 -1.89 -14.70 -0.35
C ILE A 24 -1.22 -13.85 -1.42
N GLY A 25 -1.91 -12.82 -1.93
CA GLY A 25 -1.39 -11.95 -2.97
C GLY A 25 -0.15 -11.15 -2.52
N ASN A 26 -0.19 -10.54 -1.34
CA ASN A 26 0.95 -9.78 -0.79
C ASN A 26 2.13 -10.71 -0.46
N THR A 27 1.88 -11.88 0.14
CA THR A 27 2.94 -12.85 0.48
C THR A 27 3.60 -13.39 -0.79
N LEU A 28 2.83 -13.78 -1.81
CA LEU A 28 3.36 -14.22 -3.10
C LEU A 28 4.23 -13.13 -3.74
N LEU A 29 3.74 -11.90 -3.77
CA LEU A 29 4.47 -10.77 -4.34
C LEU A 29 5.75 -10.46 -3.55
N LEU A 30 5.73 -10.58 -2.22
CA LEU A 30 6.89 -10.42 -1.37
C LEU A 30 7.98 -11.45 -1.72
N VAL A 31 7.60 -12.72 -1.85
CA VAL A 31 8.53 -13.80 -2.24
C VAL A 31 9.12 -13.55 -3.63
N LEU A 32 8.28 -13.14 -4.61
CA LEU A 32 8.75 -12.81 -5.96
C LEU A 32 9.74 -11.64 -5.98
N LEU A 33 9.49 -10.59 -5.21
CA LEU A 33 10.38 -9.43 -5.12
C LEU A 33 11.70 -9.77 -4.42
N ILE A 34 11.66 -10.54 -3.33
CA ILE A 34 12.86 -10.99 -2.62
C ILE A 34 13.70 -11.89 -3.54
N ASN A 35 13.09 -12.86 -4.21
CA ASN A 35 13.80 -13.72 -5.17
C ASN A 35 14.44 -12.90 -6.30
N THR A 36 13.70 -11.91 -6.83
CA THR A 36 14.26 -11.01 -7.86
C THR A 36 15.43 -10.20 -7.34
N LEU A 37 15.37 -9.73 -6.09
CA LEU A 37 16.45 -8.98 -5.44
C LEU A 37 17.70 -9.85 -5.23
N LEU A 38 17.52 -11.11 -4.80
CA LEU A 38 18.62 -12.05 -4.54
C LEU A 38 19.31 -12.51 -5.84
N VAL A 39 18.53 -12.80 -6.89
CA VAL A 39 19.07 -13.28 -8.18
C VAL A 39 19.71 -12.14 -9.00
N GLN A 40 19.28 -10.89 -8.83
CA GLN A 40 19.71 -9.75 -9.63
C GLN A 40 20.57 -8.75 -8.84
N LEU A 41 21.41 -9.23 -7.94
CA LEU A 41 22.31 -8.44 -7.09
C LEU A 41 23.01 -7.24 -7.76
N PRO A 42 23.52 -7.31 -9.02
CA PRO A 42 24.22 -6.18 -9.64
C PRO A 42 23.32 -5.06 -10.17
N THR A 43 21.99 -5.28 -10.31
CA THR A 43 21.07 -4.29 -10.90
C THR A 43 19.91 -3.91 -9.96
N LYS A 44 20.22 -3.76 -8.66
CA LYS A 44 19.22 -3.37 -7.65
C LYS A 44 18.51 -2.07 -8.07
N LYS A 45 17.20 -2.16 -8.30
CA LYS A 45 16.40 -0.96 -8.54
C LYS A 45 15.91 -0.41 -7.20
N PRO A 46 16.13 0.88 -6.91
CA PRO A 46 15.65 1.51 -5.67
C PRO A 46 14.15 1.27 -5.39
N ILE A 47 13.35 1.25 -6.44
CA ILE A 47 11.90 1.01 -6.39
C ILE A 47 11.54 -0.37 -5.80
N ASP A 48 12.32 -1.41 -6.05
CA ASP A 48 12.01 -2.76 -5.57
C ASP A 48 12.08 -2.83 -4.04
N LEU A 49 13.01 -2.08 -3.41
CA LEU A 49 13.09 -1.95 -1.95
C LEU A 49 11.85 -1.23 -1.38
N ILE A 50 11.35 -0.22 -2.07
CA ILE A 50 10.14 0.50 -1.64
C ILE A 50 8.92 -0.41 -1.73
N PHE A 51 8.80 -1.23 -2.77
CA PHE A 51 7.74 -2.23 -2.87
C PHE A 51 7.84 -3.29 -1.77
N ILE A 52 9.02 -3.82 -1.46
CA ILE A 52 9.21 -4.79 -0.37
C ILE A 52 8.74 -4.19 0.96
N HIS A 53 9.14 -2.96 1.26
CA HIS A 53 8.73 -2.28 2.50
C HIS A 53 7.20 -2.06 2.55
N LEU A 54 6.59 -1.63 1.43
CA LEU A 54 5.14 -1.44 1.32
C LEU A 54 4.38 -2.75 1.56
N ILE A 55 4.80 -3.83 0.90
CA ILE A 55 4.13 -5.13 0.97
C ILE A 55 4.30 -5.76 2.34
N LEU A 56 5.47 -5.62 2.96
CA LEU A 56 5.68 -6.05 4.34
C LEU A 56 4.71 -5.33 5.30
N GLY A 57 4.57 -4.00 5.15
CA GLY A 57 3.57 -3.23 5.89
C GLY A 57 2.14 -3.72 5.67
N ASN A 58 1.77 -4.03 4.43
CA ASN A 58 0.45 -4.56 4.10
C ASN A 58 0.21 -5.95 4.73
N VAL A 59 1.17 -6.87 4.68
CA VAL A 59 1.07 -8.19 5.31
C VAL A 59 0.88 -8.05 6.83
N MET A 60 1.68 -7.21 7.48
CA MET A 60 1.54 -6.94 8.91
C MET A 60 0.16 -6.35 9.22
N THR A 61 -0.30 -5.39 8.43
CA THR A 61 -1.64 -4.81 8.60
C THR A 61 -2.73 -5.85 8.47
N ILE A 62 -2.67 -6.75 7.48
CA ILE A 62 -3.64 -7.84 7.28
C ILE A 62 -3.67 -8.78 8.48
N VAL A 63 -2.52 -9.14 9.02
CA VAL A 63 -2.43 -10.06 10.17
C VAL A 63 -3.02 -9.40 11.42
N PHE A 64 -2.59 -8.19 11.75
CA PHE A 64 -2.95 -7.53 13.00
C PHE A 64 -4.33 -6.84 12.98
N SER A 65 -4.92 -6.60 11.83
CA SER A 65 -6.30 -6.08 11.70
C SER A 65 -7.26 -7.18 11.27
N GLY A 66 -6.90 -7.93 10.23
CA GLY A 66 -7.80 -8.86 9.58
C GLY A 66 -8.18 -10.05 10.46
N ILE A 67 -7.24 -10.65 11.19
CA ILE A 67 -7.54 -11.79 12.05
C ILE A 67 -8.54 -11.40 13.16
N PRO A 68 -8.32 -10.32 13.94
CA PRO A 68 -9.29 -9.88 14.93
C PRO A 68 -10.66 -9.51 14.36
N GLU A 69 -10.69 -8.88 13.18
CA GLU A 69 -11.95 -8.51 12.53
C GLU A 69 -12.75 -9.74 12.08
N VAL A 70 -12.09 -10.76 11.54
CA VAL A 70 -12.73 -12.04 11.20
C VAL A 70 -13.26 -12.72 12.45
N MET A 71 -12.46 -12.83 13.51
CA MET A 71 -12.90 -13.44 14.77
C MET A 71 -14.15 -12.73 15.32
N ASN A 72 -14.15 -11.41 15.33
CA ASN A 72 -15.29 -10.61 15.77
C ASN A 72 -16.53 -10.81 14.87
N ALA A 73 -16.36 -10.87 13.54
CA ALA A 73 -17.45 -11.08 12.59
C ALA A 73 -18.12 -12.46 12.73
N PHE A 74 -17.35 -13.48 13.15
CA PHE A 74 -17.89 -14.80 13.50
C PHE A 74 -18.38 -14.93 14.95
N GLY A 75 -18.48 -13.81 15.68
CA GLY A 75 -19.05 -13.75 17.02
C GLY A 75 -18.11 -14.19 18.14
N VAL A 76 -16.82 -14.40 17.87
CA VAL A 76 -15.83 -14.65 18.91
C VAL A 76 -15.54 -13.34 19.63
N ARG A 77 -15.95 -13.25 20.89
CA ARG A 77 -15.79 -12.05 21.72
C ARG A 77 -14.75 -12.27 22.81
N ASN A 78 -14.15 -11.18 23.28
CA ASN A 78 -13.21 -11.19 24.42
C ASN A 78 -12.02 -12.16 24.27
N PHE A 79 -11.53 -12.30 23.05
CA PHE A 79 -10.40 -13.19 22.72
C PHE A 79 -9.04 -12.52 22.92
N LEU A 80 -8.99 -11.22 23.17
CA LEU A 80 -7.77 -10.46 23.49
C LEU A 80 -7.80 -9.97 24.93
N ASP A 81 -6.69 -10.14 25.62
CA ASP A 81 -6.40 -9.49 26.90
C ASP A 81 -5.92 -8.04 26.70
N ASP A 82 -5.60 -7.33 27.78
CA ASP A 82 -5.13 -5.94 27.71
C ASP A 82 -3.86 -5.78 26.87
N ILE A 83 -2.92 -6.73 27.00
CA ILE A 83 -1.67 -6.71 26.25
C ILE A 83 -1.95 -6.97 24.77
N GLY A 84 -2.79 -7.95 24.47
CA GLY A 84 -3.23 -8.29 23.13
C GLY A 84 -3.95 -7.12 22.44
N CYS A 85 -4.89 -6.47 23.13
CA CYS A 85 -5.58 -5.28 22.60
C CYS A 85 -4.61 -4.15 22.29
N LYS A 86 -3.70 -3.82 23.20
CA LYS A 86 -2.69 -2.78 23.00
C LYS A 86 -1.76 -3.10 21.83
N ALA A 87 -1.23 -4.32 21.79
CA ALA A 87 -0.30 -4.76 20.75
C ALA A 87 -0.95 -4.76 19.37
N VAL A 88 -2.12 -5.37 19.23
CA VAL A 88 -2.84 -5.51 17.96
C VAL A 88 -3.21 -4.14 17.40
N LEU A 89 -3.85 -3.27 18.19
CA LEU A 89 -4.23 -1.94 17.74
C LEU A 89 -3.03 -1.03 17.45
N TYR A 90 -1.99 -1.09 18.28
CA TYR A 90 -0.77 -0.30 18.06
C TYR A 90 -0.10 -0.70 16.76
N ILE A 91 0.18 -2.00 16.56
CA ILE A 91 0.86 -2.50 15.35
C ILE A 91 0.01 -2.20 14.11
N HIS A 92 -1.30 -2.48 14.15
CA HIS A 92 -2.21 -2.14 13.04
C HIS A 92 -2.14 -0.66 12.66
N ARG A 93 -2.21 0.25 13.65
CA ARG A 93 -2.16 1.71 13.40
C ARG A 93 -0.82 2.15 12.84
N VAL A 94 0.29 1.66 13.40
CA VAL A 94 1.64 1.95 12.91
C VAL A 94 1.83 1.46 11.48
N THR A 95 1.48 0.21 11.19
CA THR A 95 1.66 -0.38 9.84
C THR A 95 0.77 0.27 8.78
N ARG A 96 -0.45 0.68 9.13
CA ARG A 96 -1.31 1.49 8.27
C ARG A 96 -0.66 2.84 7.93
N GLY A 97 -0.08 3.51 8.92
CA GLY A 97 0.64 4.77 8.71
C GLY A 97 1.90 4.58 7.87
N LEU A 98 2.63 3.48 8.06
CA LEU A 98 3.77 3.12 7.23
C LEU A 98 3.38 2.89 5.77
N SER A 99 2.28 2.19 5.51
CA SER A 99 1.76 1.98 4.16
C SER A 99 1.46 3.31 3.46
N LEU A 100 0.84 4.27 4.16
CA LEU A 100 0.56 5.60 3.64
C LEU A 100 1.83 6.38 3.30
N CYS A 101 2.78 6.48 4.26
CA CYS A 101 4.04 7.18 4.06
C CYS A 101 4.87 6.55 2.92
N THR A 102 4.93 5.21 2.87
CA THR A 102 5.67 4.48 1.83
C THR A 102 5.05 4.67 0.46
N THR A 103 3.72 4.67 0.35
CA THR A 103 3.02 4.91 -0.93
C THR A 103 3.23 6.35 -1.41
N SER A 104 3.20 7.32 -0.50
CA SER A 104 3.53 8.71 -0.80
C SER A 104 4.98 8.85 -1.28
N PHE A 105 5.93 8.20 -0.60
CA PHE A 105 7.34 8.19 -1.00
C PHE A 105 7.55 7.51 -2.36
N LEU A 106 6.86 6.39 -2.63
CA LEU A 106 6.87 5.71 -3.93
C LEU A 106 6.44 6.66 -5.05
N SER A 107 5.39 7.46 -4.83
CA SER A 107 4.91 8.42 -5.83
C SER A 107 5.92 9.53 -6.12
N ILE A 108 6.61 10.03 -5.10
CA ILE A 108 7.69 11.03 -5.24
C ILE A 108 8.86 10.42 -6.03
N VAL A 109 9.34 9.24 -5.63
CA VAL A 109 10.46 8.56 -6.31
C VAL A 109 10.12 8.29 -7.77
N GLN A 110 8.89 7.87 -8.07
CA GLN A 110 8.45 7.64 -9.44
C GLN A 110 8.43 8.94 -10.26
N ALA A 111 7.93 10.04 -9.69
CA ALA A 111 7.94 11.35 -10.34
C ALA A 111 9.37 11.82 -10.65
N ILE A 112 10.33 11.61 -9.74
CA ILE A 112 11.74 11.94 -9.96
C ILE A 112 12.35 11.07 -11.08
N ILE A 113 12.04 9.77 -11.12
CA ILE A 113 12.59 8.85 -12.13
C ILE A 113 12.18 9.25 -13.56
N ILE A 114 10.92 9.65 -13.75
CA ILE A 114 10.42 10.05 -15.09
C ILE A 114 10.82 11.47 -15.50
N THR A 115 11.26 12.29 -14.55
CA THR A 115 11.68 13.67 -14.80
C THR A 115 12.78 13.74 -15.89
N PRO A 116 12.74 14.68 -16.86
CA PRO A 116 13.80 14.84 -17.86
C PRO A 116 15.14 15.23 -17.25
N SER A 117 16.26 14.88 -17.92
CA SER A 117 17.61 15.14 -17.43
C SER A 117 17.96 16.63 -17.32
N ASN A 118 17.28 17.49 -18.08
CA ASN A 118 17.45 18.95 -18.03
C ASN A 118 16.60 19.64 -16.94
N SER A 119 15.83 18.91 -16.14
CA SER A 119 15.01 19.43 -15.06
C SER A 119 15.83 19.75 -13.81
N ARG A 120 15.38 20.75 -13.03
CA ARG A 120 15.95 21.11 -11.71
C ARG A 120 15.97 19.91 -10.73
N TRP A 121 15.12 18.91 -10.90
CA TRP A 121 15.00 17.74 -10.03
C TRP A 121 15.85 16.54 -10.47
N ALA A 122 16.50 16.63 -11.67
CA ALA A 122 17.27 15.51 -12.22
C ALA A 122 18.49 15.12 -11.36
N TRP A 123 19.05 16.04 -10.59
CA TRP A 123 20.15 15.77 -9.67
C TRP A 123 19.80 14.82 -8.52
N LEU A 124 18.50 14.65 -8.22
CA LEU A 124 18.03 13.71 -7.20
C LEU A 124 18.07 12.25 -7.67
N LYS A 125 18.02 11.99 -8.98
CA LYS A 125 17.97 10.62 -9.53
C LYS A 125 19.10 9.71 -9.01
N PRO A 126 20.38 10.08 -9.06
CA PRO A 126 21.47 9.25 -8.58
C PRO A 126 21.45 9.09 -7.04
N LYS A 127 20.83 10.02 -6.32
CA LYS A 127 20.78 10.05 -4.85
C LYS A 127 19.59 9.29 -4.25
N ILE A 128 18.63 8.83 -5.05
CA ILE A 128 17.43 8.13 -4.57
C ILE A 128 17.81 6.97 -3.65
N SER A 129 18.76 6.12 -4.06
CA SER A 129 19.19 4.95 -3.28
C SER A 129 19.71 5.32 -1.89
N THR A 130 20.37 6.46 -1.75
CA THR A 130 20.91 6.94 -0.47
C THR A 130 19.81 7.39 0.48
N TYR A 131 18.70 7.94 -0.05
CA TYR A 131 17.60 8.47 0.77
C TYR A 131 16.57 7.42 1.19
N ILE A 132 16.53 6.23 0.58
CA ILE A 132 15.52 5.19 0.88
C ILE A 132 15.60 4.74 2.34
N PHE A 133 16.77 4.35 2.81
CA PHE A 133 16.93 3.81 4.16
C PHE A 133 16.63 4.87 5.25
N PRO A 134 17.18 6.09 5.20
CA PRO A 134 16.80 7.16 6.13
C PRO A 134 15.28 7.47 6.11
N ALA A 135 14.66 7.44 4.93
CA ALA A 135 13.21 7.66 4.82
C ALA A 135 12.42 6.57 5.55
N PHE A 136 12.78 5.30 5.37
CA PHE A 136 12.13 4.20 6.10
C PHE A 136 12.28 4.34 7.61
N CYS A 137 13.49 4.61 8.10
CA CYS A 137 13.73 4.84 9.52
C CYS A 137 12.85 5.99 10.06
N SER A 138 12.77 7.09 9.32
CA SER A 138 11.91 8.23 9.68
C SER A 138 10.43 7.86 9.72
N PHE A 139 9.94 7.08 8.75
CA PHE A 139 8.55 6.62 8.73
C PHE A 139 8.22 5.74 9.94
N TRP A 140 9.12 4.81 10.31
CA TRP A 140 8.95 3.99 11.49
C TRP A 140 8.89 4.85 12.76
N ILE A 141 9.87 5.72 12.97
CA ILE A 141 9.96 6.58 14.16
C ILE A 141 8.71 7.47 14.27
N ILE A 142 8.34 8.17 13.21
CA ILE A 142 7.19 9.09 13.22
C ILE A 142 5.89 8.33 13.55
N ASN A 143 5.64 7.17 12.90
CA ASN A 143 4.42 6.44 13.14
C ASN A 143 4.39 5.79 14.52
N MET A 144 5.51 5.27 15.02
CA MET A 144 5.60 4.75 16.39
C MET A 144 5.32 5.83 17.43
N LEU A 145 5.88 7.03 17.27
CA LEU A 145 5.65 8.15 18.19
C LEU A 145 4.20 8.67 18.14
N ILE A 146 3.63 8.84 16.96
CA ILE A 146 2.22 9.26 16.82
C ILE A 146 1.28 8.31 17.55
N TYR A 147 1.49 7.00 17.40
CA TYR A 147 0.56 5.99 17.93
C TYR A 147 0.89 5.48 19.34
N ILE A 148 1.95 5.99 19.99
CA ILE A 148 2.33 5.56 21.36
C ILE A 148 1.17 5.70 22.36
N ARG A 149 0.31 6.69 22.14
CA ARG A 149 -0.89 6.93 22.95
C ARG A 149 -1.86 5.75 22.92
N VAL A 150 -1.96 5.01 21.82
CA VAL A 150 -2.85 3.83 21.72
C VAL A 150 -2.52 2.81 22.81
N ILE A 151 -1.24 2.64 23.15
CA ILE A 151 -0.79 1.74 24.22
C ILE A 151 -1.33 2.20 25.59
N LEU A 152 -1.43 3.52 25.80
CA LEU A 152 -1.86 4.09 27.07
C LEU A 152 -3.39 4.12 27.24
N THR A 153 -4.13 4.22 26.14
CA THR A 153 -5.57 4.44 26.15
C THR A 153 -6.42 3.22 25.78
N THR A 154 -5.78 2.10 25.40
CA THR A 154 -6.50 0.88 25.00
C THR A 154 -6.57 -0.13 26.14
N ALA A 155 -7.71 -0.83 26.28
CA ALA A 155 -7.91 -1.89 27.23
C ALA A 155 -8.81 -3.01 26.66
N ALA A 156 -8.85 -4.16 27.33
CA ALA A 156 -9.77 -5.25 27.03
C ALA A 156 -11.19 -4.96 27.57
N PRO A 157 -12.24 -5.40 26.88
CA PRO A 157 -13.62 -5.08 27.27
C PRO A 157 -14.05 -5.59 28.65
N TYR A 158 -13.42 -6.67 29.14
CA TYR A 158 -13.82 -7.30 30.42
C TYR A 158 -13.17 -6.66 31.66
N ASN A 159 -12.16 -5.79 31.48
CA ASN A 159 -11.44 -5.15 32.58
C ASN A 159 -12.00 -3.79 32.98
N SER A 160 -13.10 -3.32 32.37
CA SER A 160 -13.66 -2.00 32.64
C SER A 160 -14.82 -2.06 33.64
N THR A 161 -14.62 -1.54 34.82
CA THR A 161 -15.66 -1.35 35.84
C THR A 161 -16.46 -0.04 35.68
N GLU A 162 -15.98 0.89 34.87
CA GLU A 162 -16.60 2.19 34.57
C GLU A 162 -16.92 2.33 33.08
N LEU A 163 -18.10 1.89 32.66
CA LEU A 163 -18.53 1.90 31.25
C LEU A 163 -18.69 3.31 30.65
N ASP A 164 -18.93 4.33 31.48
CA ASP A 164 -19.26 5.68 31.01
C ASP A 164 -18.09 6.49 30.43
N LYS A 165 -16.83 6.03 30.60
CA LYS A 165 -15.63 6.72 30.12
C LYS A 165 -14.91 6.03 28.96
N PHE A 166 -15.57 5.02 28.35
CA PHE A 166 -14.95 4.23 27.29
C PHE A 166 -15.77 4.29 26.00
N TYR A 167 -15.08 4.50 24.87
CA TYR A 167 -15.67 4.31 23.55
C TYR A 167 -15.37 2.90 23.04
N SER A 168 -16.38 2.24 22.47
CA SER A 168 -16.24 0.89 21.93
C SER A 168 -15.42 0.93 20.64
N LEU A 169 -14.36 0.14 20.62
CA LEU A 169 -13.68 -0.31 19.39
C LEU A 169 -14.25 -1.67 19.02
N THR A 170 -14.09 -2.12 17.78
CA THR A 170 -14.70 -3.35 17.27
C THR A 170 -14.49 -4.57 18.19
N TYR A 171 -13.32 -4.72 18.81
CA TYR A 171 -12.94 -5.85 19.68
C TYR A 171 -12.18 -5.44 20.94
N CYS A 172 -11.91 -4.16 21.14
CA CYS A 172 -11.27 -3.56 22.30
C CYS A 172 -12.01 -2.30 22.70
N ILE A 173 -11.68 -1.71 23.84
CA ILE A 173 -12.22 -0.43 24.30
C ILE A 173 -11.13 0.62 24.40
N GLY A 174 -11.48 1.86 24.09
CA GLY A 174 -10.60 3.02 24.24
C GLY A 174 -11.02 3.85 25.43
N LYS A 175 -10.09 4.15 26.34
CA LYS A 175 -10.32 5.06 27.47
C LYS A 175 -10.37 6.50 26.97
N ASP A 176 -11.40 7.22 27.39
CA ASP A 176 -11.47 8.66 27.15
C ASP A 176 -10.33 9.36 27.92
N ALA A 177 -9.54 10.11 27.22
CA ALA A 177 -8.48 10.92 27.80
C ALA A 177 -8.85 12.39 27.64
N ASP A 178 -8.12 13.27 28.33
CA ASP A 178 -8.33 14.71 28.28
C ASP A 178 -8.50 15.21 26.84
N ASP A 179 -9.52 16.06 26.62
CA ASP A 179 -9.91 16.60 25.31
C ASP A 179 -8.73 17.23 24.55
N ILE A 180 -7.82 17.90 25.26
CA ILE A 180 -6.63 18.56 24.67
C ILE A 180 -5.68 17.53 24.09
N GLN A 181 -5.33 16.48 24.85
CA GLN A 181 -4.44 15.42 24.37
C GLN A 181 -5.04 14.66 23.21
N SER A 182 -6.37 14.42 23.25
CA SER A 182 -7.12 13.80 22.17
C SER A 182 -7.10 14.66 20.91
N GLY A 183 -7.24 15.98 21.06
CA GLY A 183 -7.15 16.95 19.98
C GLY A 183 -5.77 16.98 19.31
N VAL A 184 -4.70 17.04 20.09
CA VAL A 184 -3.32 17.02 19.58
C VAL A 184 -3.04 15.72 18.80
N PHE A 185 -3.42 14.57 19.35
CA PHE A 185 -3.24 13.28 18.69
C PHE A 185 -3.97 13.20 17.35
N ARG A 186 -5.27 13.58 17.32
CA ARG A 186 -6.05 13.65 16.08
C ARG A 186 -5.44 14.64 15.08
N GLY A 187 -4.98 15.79 15.57
CA GLY A 187 -4.31 16.80 14.73
C GLY A 187 -3.04 16.29 14.08
N CYS A 188 -2.17 15.61 14.83
CA CYS A 188 -0.93 15.03 14.31
C CYS A 188 -1.22 13.95 13.24
N MET A 189 -2.21 13.08 13.49
CA MET A 189 -2.64 12.08 12.50
C MET A 189 -3.17 12.74 11.24
N PHE A 190 -4.07 13.70 11.39
CA PHE A 190 -4.66 14.42 10.26
C PHE A 190 -3.59 15.16 9.44
N LEU A 191 -2.67 15.86 10.08
CA LEU A 191 -1.59 16.58 9.41
C LEU A 191 -0.71 15.64 8.58
N ARG A 192 -0.28 14.51 9.17
CA ARG A 192 0.49 13.49 8.45
C ARG A 192 -0.27 12.94 7.25
N ASP A 193 -1.53 12.55 7.44
CA ASP A 193 -2.38 11.97 6.40
C ASP A 193 -2.60 12.97 5.27
N PHE A 194 -2.90 14.22 5.63
CA PHE A 194 -3.07 15.31 4.67
C PHE A 194 -1.80 15.55 3.83
N LEU A 195 -0.64 15.65 4.48
CA LEU A 195 0.64 15.85 3.79
C LEU A 195 0.96 14.70 2.83
N CYS A 196 0.80 13.45 3.27
CA CYS A 196 1.03 12.29 2.43
C CYS A 196 0.08 12.25 1.21
N MET A 197 -1.20 12.52 1.42
CA MET A 197 -2.21 12.55 0.36
C MET A 197 -1.97 13.69 -0.62
N PHE A 198 -1.66 14.88 -0.11
CA PHE A 198 -1.31 16.03 -0.95
C PHE A 198 -0.13 15.72 -1.87
N LEU A 199 0.96 15.14 -1.33
CA LEU A 199 2.12 14.75 -2.10
C LEU A 199 1.80 13.70 -3.15
N MET A 200 0.97 12.70 -2.84
CA MET A 200 0.52 11.69 -3.80
C MET A 200 -0.29 12.29 -4.95
N ILE A 201 -1.23 13.18 -4.66
CA ILE A 201 -2.05 13.84 -5.68
C ILE A 201 -1.16 14.73 -6.55
N TRP A 202 -0.33 15.57 -5.94
CA TRP A 202 0.57 16.47 -6.64
C TRP A 202 1.51 15.73 -7.61
N THR A 203 2.19 14.70 -7.12
CA THR A 203 3.10 13.90 -7.95
C THR A 203 2.36 13.10 -9.02
N SER A 204 1.14 12.63 -8.76
CA SER A 204 0.30 11.95 -9.76
C SER A 204 -0.10 12.89 -10.91
N VAL A 205 -0.52 14.10 -10.57
CA VAL A 205 -0.85 15.14 -11.59
C VAL A 205 0.40 15.47 -12.42
N TYR A 206 1.55 15.63 -11.78
CA TYR A 206 2.82 15.85 -12.46
C TYR A 206 3.15 14.71 -13.44
N MET A 207 3.05 13.45 -12.98
CA MET A 207 3.32 12.26 -13.81
C MET A 207 2.36 12.17 -15.00
N VAL A 208 1.08 12.42 -14.80
CA VAL A 208 0.07 12.41 -15.86
C VAL A 208 0.40 13.51 -16.90
N LYS A 209 0.66 14.74 -16.45
CA LYS A 209 1.04 15.86 -17.35
C LYS A 209 2.29 15.51 -18.17
N PHE A 210 3.31 14.95 -17.53
CA PHE A 210 4.53 14.53 -18.21
C PHE A 210 4.26 13.47 -19.29
N LEU A 211 3.49 12.42 -18.97
CA LEU A 211 3.14 11.35 -19.91
C LEU A 211 2.35 11.89 -21.12
N PHE A 212 1.41 12.81 -20.91
CA PHE A 212 0.66 13.45 -22.00
C PHE A 212 1.58 14.26 -22.91
N THR A 213 2.47 15.07 -22.34
CA THR A 213 3.43 15.88 -23.11
C THR A 213 4.37 14.98 -23.92
N HIS A 214 4.94 13.97 -23.28
CA HIS A 214 5.83 13.00 -23.94
C HIS A 214 5.13 12.28 -25.09
N ARG A 215 3.88 11.85 -24.90
CA ARG A 215 3.08 11.19 -25.96
C ARG A 215 2.85 12.12 -27.14
N LYS A 216 2.52 13.39 -26.91
CA LYS A 216 2.33 14.39 -27.98
C LYS A 216 3.64 14.60 -28.77
N THR A 217 4.76 14.75 -28.09
CA THR A 217 6.08 14.94 -28.71
C THR A 217 6.46 13.74 -29.58
N VAL A 218 6.30 12.51 -29.07
CA VAL A 218 6.60 11.28 -29.83
C VAL A 218 5.68 11.15 -31.06
N GLN A 219 4.40 11.47 -30.94
CA GLN A 219 3.46 11.46 -32.08
C GLN A 219 3.84 12.50 -33.15
N HIS A 220 4.36 13.64 -32.74
CA HIS A 220 4.77 14.69 -33.70
C HIS A 220 6.03 14.32 -34.46
N VAL A 221 6.99 13.64 -33.81
CA VAL A 221 8.26 13.23 -34.41
C VAL A 221 8.08 11.99 -35.31
N HIS A 222 7.16 11.07 -34.97
CA HIS A 222 6.94 9.82 -35.70
C HIS A 222 5.65 9.81 -36.52
N ARG A 223 5.38 10.89 -37.27
CA ARG A 223 4.22 10.99 -38.18
C ARG A 223 4.18 9.95 -39.30
N THR A 224 5.27 9.20 -39.49
CA THR A 224 5.49 8.22 -40.59
C THR A 224 5.66 6.77 -40.14
N SER A 225 5.56 6.43 -38.86
CA SER A 225 5.79 5.05 -38.37
C SER A 225 4.58 4.51 -37.65
N LEU A 226 4.20 3.26 -37.99
CA LEU A 226 3.15 2.47 -37.35
C LEU A 226 3.27 2.51 -35.82
N SER A 227 2.18 2.92 -35.13
CA SER A 227 1.88 2.81 -33.71
C SER A 227 3.07 2.57 -32.76
N PRO A 228 3.66 3.63 -32.15
CA PRO A 228 4.81 3.45 -31.25
C PRO A 228 4.40 2.64 -30.03
N ARG A 229 5.04 1.46 -29.82
CA ARG A 229 4.87 0.66 -28.61
C ARG A 229 5.30 1.52 -27.40
N PRO A 230 4.43 1.65 -26.36
CA PRO A 230 4.78 2.43 -25.18
C PRO A 230 6.03 1.86 -24.53
N SER A 231 6.97 2.74 -24.11
CA SER A 231 8.21 2.34 -23.47
C SER A 231 7.95 1.54 -22.17
N PRO A 232 8.87 0.66 -21.74
CA PRO A 232 8.74 -0.07 -20.48
C PRO A 232 8.54 0.85 -19.27
N GLU A 233 9.13 2.05 -19.30
CA GLU A 233 9.01 3.07 -18.26
C GLU A 233 7.61 3.66 -18.22
N THR A 234 7.04 3.99 -19.38
CA THR A 234 5.65 4.48 -19.49
C THR A 234 4.65 3.45 -18.94
N LYS A 235 4.85 2.15 -19.26
CA LYS A 235 3.99 1.08 -18.72
C LYS A 235 4.11 0.95 -17.21
N ALA A 236 5.34 1.06 -16.67
CA ALA A 236 5.56 1.05 -15.22
C ALA A 236 4.86 2.22 -14.53
N THR A 237 4.95 3.42 -15.10
CA THR A 237 4.32 4.62 -14.57
C THR A 237 2.80 4.51 -14.57
N HIS A 238 2.17 4.00 -15.64
CA HIS A 238 0.73 3.75 -15.66
C HIS A 238 0.27 2.79 -14.57
N THR A 239 1.05 1.74 -14.29
CA THR A 239 0.70 0.79 -13.22
C THR A 239 0.80 1.44 -11.85
N ILE A 240 1.84 2.25 -11.62
CA ILE A 240 2.00 2.96 -10.34
C ILE A 240 0.91 4.02 -10.18
N LEU A 241 0.56 4.74 -11.26
CA LEU A 241 -0.58 5.67 -11.22
C LEU A 241 -1.89 4.97 -10.89
N ALA A 242 -2.16 3.80 -11.48
CA ALA A 242 -3.35 3.01 -11.14
C ALA A 242 -3.34 2.58 -9.66
N LEU A 243 -2.19 2.12 -9.14
CA LEU A 243 -2.02 1.78 -7.74
C LEU A 243 -2.27 2.98 -6.82
N LEU A 244 -1.69 4.14 -7.15
CA LEU A 244 -1.87 5.38 -6.40
C LEU A 244 -3.33 5.86 -6.43
N SER A 245 -3.99 5.79 -7.58
CA SER A 245 -5.40 6.18 -7.70
C SER A 245 -6.31 5.28 -6.87
N CYS A 246 -6.07 3.96 -6.89
CA CYS A 246 -6.79 3.02 -6.01
C CYS A 246 -6.54 3.34 -4.54
N PHE A 247 -5.26 3.58 -4.15
CA PHE A 247 -4.91 3.91 -2.78
C PHE A 247 -5.61 5.20 -2.31
N VAL A 248 -5.51 6.28 -3.08
CA VAL A 248 -6.15 7.57 -2.76
C VAL A 248 -7.65 7.39 -2.61
N PHE A 249 -8.30 6.68 -3.54
CA PHE A 249 -9.74 6.44 -3.49
C PHE A 249 -10.15 5.68 -2.23
N PHE A 250 -9.57 4.51 -1.98
CA PHE A 250 -9.96 3.68 -0.84
C PHE A 250 -9.58 4.31 0.50
N TYR A 251 -8.39 4.93 0.58
CA TYR A 251 -7.95 5.58 1.81
C TYR A 251 -8.82 6.79 2.17
N TRP A 252 -9.14 7.63 1.19
CA TRP A 252 -9.96 8.82 1.40
C TRP A 252 -11.40 8.45 1.74
N SER A 253 -11.99 7.51 1.00
CA SER A 253 -13.32 6.99 1.30
C SER A 253 -13.40 6.44 2.71
N ASN A 254 -12.41 5.62 3.11
CA ASN A 254 -12.33 5.06 4.45
C ASN A 254 -12.14 6.14 5.53
N SER A 255 -11.26 7.12 5.32
CA SER A 255 -11.03 8.22 6.28
C SER A 255 -12.26 9.10 6.44
N PHE A 256 -12.95 9.44 5.34
CA PHE A 256 -14.17 10.21 5.36
C PHE A 256 -15.29 9.48 6.12
N LEU A 257 -15.49 8.19 5.85
CA LEU A 257 -16.47 7.38 6.55
C LEU A 257 -16.15 7.24 8.05
N THR A 258 -14.89 7.04 8.40
CA THR A 258 -14.45 6.95 9.80
C THR A 258 -14.78 8.25 10.56
N ILE A 259 -14.53 9.41 9.95
CA ILE A 259 -14.89 10.71 10.53
C ILE A 259 -16.41 10.81 10.67
N TYR A 260 -17.17 10.48 9.63
CA TYR A 260 -18.63 10.56 9.63
C TYR A 260 -19.26 9.66 10.71
N VAL A 261 -18.78 8.42 10.83
CA VAL A 261 -19.22 7.47 11.87
C VAL A 261 -18.89 8.00 13.28
N SER A 262 -17.78 8.72 13.45
CA SER A 262 -17.42 9.31 14.75
C SER A 262 -18.36 10.44 15.19
N TYR A 263 -19.06 11.09 14.25
CA TYR A 263 -20.06 12.11 14.56
C TYR A 263 -21.47 11.53 14.73
N GLN A 264 -21.78 10.43 14.05
CA GLN A 264 -23.11 9.80 14.10
C GLN A 264 -23.04 8.46 14.84
N HIS A 265 -23.32 8.47 16.13
CA HIS A 265 -23.18 7.34 17.06
C HIS A 265 -24.04 6.08 16.77
N ASN A 266 -24.77 5.96 15.66
CA ASN A 266 -25.78 4.89 15.52
C ASN A 266 -25.87 4.23 14.13
N VAL A 267 -24.80 4.13 13.37
CA VAL A 267 -24.87 3.55 12.01
C VAL A 267 -23.96 2.32 11.87
N LYS A 268 -24.37 1.19 12.50
CA LYS A 268 -23.65 -0.11 12.40
C LYS A 268 -23.30 -0.53 10.97
N GLY A 269 -24.16 -0.21 9.98
CA GLY A 269 -23.90 -0.52 8.58
C GLY A 269 -22.70 0.24 7.99
N LEU A 270 -22.42 1.46 8.46
CA LEU A 270 -21.29 2.26 7.98
C LEU A 270 -19.93 1.76 8.49
N GLU A 271 -19.89 1.23 9.71
CA GLU A 271 -18.69 0.59 10.26
C GLU A 271 -18.26 -0.58 9.38
N ASN A 272 -19.21 -1.42 8.98
CA ASN A 272 -18.96 -2.56 8.09
C ASN A 272 -18.43 -2.12 6.71
N ILE A 273 -18.97 -1.05 6.14
CA ILE A 273 -18.49 -0.47 4.88
C ILE A 273 -17.06 0.02 5.03
N THR A 274 -16.72 0.65 6.16
CA THR A 274 -15.37 1.13 6.45
C THR A 274 -14.35 -0.03 6.47
N ILE A 275 -14.69 -1.14 7.12
CA ILE A 275 -13.88 -2.36 7.17
C ILE A 275 -13.68 -2.93 5.75
N ILE A 276 -14.76 -3.05 4.99
CA ILE A 276 -14.72 -3.56 3.60
C ILE A 276 -13.79 -2.71 2.72
N LEU A 277 -13.96 -1.38 2.74
CA LEU A 277 -13.14 -0.46 1.93
C LEU A 277 -11.66 -0.53 2.29
N PHE A 278 -11.37 -0.69 3.58
CA PHE A 278 -9.99 -0.83 4.05
C PHE A 278 -9.33 -2.09 3.50
N HIS A 279 -9.99 -3.24 3.57
CA HIS A 279 -9.45 -4.50 3.05
C HIS A 279 -9.45 -4.58 1.52
N CYS A 280 -10.33 -3.85 0.81
CA CYS A 280 -10.32 -3.76 -0.64
C CYS A 280 -8.96 -3.31 -1.19
N TYR A 281 -8.37 -2.26 -0.61
CA TYR A 281 -7.04 -1.81 -1.04
C TYR A 281 -5.98 -2.89 -0.84
N LEU A 282 -5.96 -3.54 0.33
CA LEU A 282 -4.98 -4.58 0.68
C LEU A 282 -5.09 -5.81 -0.25
N ALA A 283 -6.29 -6.11 -0.75
CA ALA A 283 -6.52 -7.19 -1.71
C ALA A 283 -6.17 -6.79 -3.16
N ILE A 284 -6.47 -5.55 -3.57
CA ILE A 284 -6.26 -5.08 -4.94
C ILE A 284 -4.79 -4.75 -5.20
N CYS A 285 -4.08 -4.19 -4.22
CA CYS A 285 -2.69 -3.77 -4.33
C CYS A 285 -1.77 -4.86 -4.93
N PRO A 286 -1.71 -6.09 -4.39
CA PRO A 286 -0.85 -7.13 -4.94
C PRO A 286 -1.26 -7.55 -6.35
N LEU A 287 -2.57 -7.59 -6.68
CA LEU A 287 -3.05 -7.98 -8.00
C LEU A 287 -2.58 -7.01 -9.09
N VAL A 288 -2.62 -5.71 -8.82
CA VAL A 288 -2.13 -4.68 -9.74
C VAL A 288 -0.62 -4.82 -9.95
N LEU A 289 0.14 -5.07 -8.87
CA LEU A 289 1.59 -5.21 -8.91
C LEU A 289 2.05 -6.51 -9.58
N ILE A 290 1.41 -7.65 -9.30
CA ILE A 290 1.70 -8.95 -9.93
C ILE A 290 1.47 -8.88 -11.43
N LYS A 291 0.36 -8.31 -11.88
CA LYS A 291 0.07 -8.11 -13.31
C LYS A 291 1.19 -7.38 -14.03
N ASN A 292 1.80 -6.40 -13.38
CA ASN A 292 2.92 -5.64 -13.93
C ASN A 292 4.26 -6.40 -13.84
N HIS A 293 4.49 -7.12 -12.75
CA HIS A 293 5.71 -7.92 -12.55
C HIS A 293 5.79 -9.06 -13.57
N ASN A 294 4.70 -9.81 -13.78
CA ASN A 294 4.63 -10.89 -14.76
C ASN A 294 4.89 -10.39 -16.19
N LYS A 295 4.36 -9.23 -16.56
CA LYS A 295 4.68 -8.60 -17.85
C LYS A 295 6.18 -8.27 -18.00
N ARG A 296 6.84 -7.81 -16.94
CA ARG A 296 8.28 -7.53 -16.96
C ARG A 296 9.11 -8.83 -17.05
N PHE A 297 8.70 -9.86 -16.34
CA PHE A 297 9.36 -11.16 -16.35
C PHE A 297 9.28 -11.81 -17.73
N VAL A 298 8.11 -11.88 -18.34
CA VAL A 298 7.87 -12.41 -19.69
C VAL A 298 8.70 -11.64 -20.73
N LEU A 299 8.71 -10.30 -20.67
CA LEU A 299 9.51 -9.46 -21.56
C LEU A 299 11.03 -9.70 -21.42
N LYS A 300 11.52 -9.92 -20.17
CA LYS A 300 12.92 -10.28 -19.94
C LYS A 300 13.27 -11.67 -20.50
N CYS A 301 12.38 -12.65 -20.32
CA CYS A 301 12.57 -14.00 -20.88
C CYS A 301 12.62 -13.97 -22.40
N ILE A 302 11.72 -13.25 -23.07
CA ILE A 302 11.70 -13.08 -24.53
C ILE A 302 12.99 -12.41 -25.01
N ARG A 303 13.44 -11.33 -24.35
CA ARG A 303 14.67 -10.63 -24.71
C ARG A 303 15.91 -11.50 -24.54
N LYS A 304 15.97 -12.30 -23.48
CA LYS A 304 17.08 -13.24 -23.23
C LYS A 304 17.08 -14.39 -24.24
N SER A 305 15.92 -14.88 -24.65
CA SER A 305 15.77 -15.87 -25.73
C SER A 305 16.23 -15.29 -27.08
N SER A 306 15.78 -14.08 -27.43
CA SER A 306 16.19 -13.40 -28.67
C SER A 306 17.70 -13.13 -28.72
N GLN A 307 18.34 -12.74 -27.60
CA GLN A 307 19.79 -12.57 -27.56
C GLN A 307 20.52 -13.89 -27.70
N ARG A 308 20.03 -15.00 -27.16
CA ARG A 308 20.63 -16.34 -27.38
C ARG A 308 20.53 -16.79 -28.85
N THR A 309 19.41 -16.53 -29.51
CA THR A 309 19.19 -16.85 -30.91
C THR A 309 20.13 -16.05 -31.82
N ILE A 310 20.38 -14.76 -31.51
CA ILE A 310 21.30 -13.91 -32.24
C ILE A 310 22.76 -14.41 -32.04
N SER A 311 23.14 -14.78 -30.80
CA SER A 311 24.51 -15.29 -30.53
C SER A 311 24.77 -16.66 -31.16
N LEU A 312 23.75 -17.49 -31.36
CA LEU A 312 23.83 -18.76 -32.07
C LEU A 312 23.99 -18.57 -33.60
N ASN A 313 23.33 -17.53 -34.16
CA ASN A 313 23.46 -17.22 -35.59
C ASN A 313 24.72 -16.46 -35.96
N THR A 314 25.41 -15.83 -35.00
CA THR A 314 26.73 -15.16 -35.24
C THR A 314 27.91 -16.07 -34.98
N GLY A 315 27.70 -17.32 -34.54
CA GLY A 315 28.72 -18.31 -34.19
C GLY A 315 29.00 -19.36 -35.26
N CYS A 316 28.76 -19.08 -36.55
CA CYS A 316 29.23 -19.95 -37.62
C CYS A 316 30.57 -19.46 -38.11
N PRO A 317 31.71 -20.17 -37.83
CA PRO A 317 32.97 -19.83 -38.45
C PRO A 317 32.97 -20.35 -39.91
N HIS A 318 32.95 -19.43 -40.86
CA HIS A 318 33.44 -19.74 -42.19
C HIS A 318 34.96 -20.01 -42.10
N THR A 319 35.32 -21.27 -41.88
CA THR A 319 36.62 -21.80 -42.27
C THR A 319 36.33 -22.93 -43.25
N LEU A 320 36.50 -22.65 -44.53
CA LEU A 320 36.91 -23.61 -45.56
C LEU A 320 37.24 -22.84 -46.86
N PHE A 321 38.43 -22.77 -47.13
CA PHE A 321 39.33 -22.59 -48.30
C PHE A 321 40.33 -21.47 -48.14
#